data_8f312d6fc116701b7dbbcfcda28ffff3
#
_entry.id   8f312d6fc116701b7dbbcfcda28ffff3
#
_cell.length_a   1.000
_cell.length_b   1.000
_cell.length_c   1.000
_cell.angle_alpha   90.00
_cell.angle_beta   90.00
_cell.angle_gamma   90.00
#
_symmetry.space_group_name_H-M   'P 1'
#
loop_
_entity.id
_entity.type
_entity.pdbx_description
1 polymer ?
#
loop_
_entity_poly.entity_id
_entity_poly.type
_entity_poly.pdbx_seq_one_letter_code
_entity_poly.pdbx_strand_id
1 'polypeptide(L)'
;MAESLKTVLMSALTSKATPAESDTLIVGEGNVLKKISFSQLFTYLKDKLGINTLNTNLGKTARFYAGNKFYVPGNDYTGLALGSSVKNNINGLKFVSASDYKHYYTFPEGTYLININLFATFEASASNVLGAALKVDVNDVTIANPWFRMIDPYQSFTYSAVITGSKLKVTMYTARNIEISNNSGLSFIDFVRIV
;
A
#
# COMPACT_ATOMS: atom_id res chain seq x y z
N MET A 1 -9.03 65.72 1.06
CA MET A 1 -10.24 65.16 1.71
C MET A 1 -10.01 63.68 1.91
N ALA A 2 -9.93 63.23 3.13
CA ALA A 2 -9.74 61.82 3.43
C ALA A 2 -11.13 61.15 3.26
N GLU A 3 -11.24 60.19 2.34
CA GLU A 3 -12.43 59.35 2.29
C GLU A 3 -12.55 58.55 3.58
N SER A 4 -13.64 58.76 4.31
CA SER A 4 -13.99 58.01 5.49
C SER A 4 -14.24 56.57 5.07
N LEU A 5 -13.35 55.67 5.47
CA LEU A 5 -13.57 54.22 5.38
C LEU A 5 -14.87 53.86 6.12
N LYS A 6 -15.93 53.57 5.41
CA LYS A 6 -17.15 53.04 6.01
C LYS A 6 -16.86 51.68 6.63
N THR A 7 -16.86 51.63 7.93
CA THR A 7 -16.76 50.37 8.69
C THR A 7 -18.10 49.62 8.47
N VAL A 8 -18.11 48.63 7.64
CA VAL A 8 -19.25 47.72 7.53
C VAL A 8 -19.12 46.69 8.67
N LEU A 9 -20.13 46.71 9.56
CA LEU A 9 -20.21 45.73 10.63
C LEU A 9 -20.38 44.34 9.99
N MET A 10 -19.55 43.38 10.42
CA MET A 10 -19.59 41.98 9.91
C MET A 10 -20.99 41.33 10.03
N SER A 11 -21.77 41.78 11.03
CA SER A 11 -23.16 41.32 11.22
C SER A 11 -24.16 41.81 10.15
N ALA A 12 -23.76 42.83 9.36
CA ALA A 12 -24.58 43.31 8.23
C ALA A 12 -24.23 42.62 6.89
N LEU A 13 -23.25 41.72 6.86
CA LEU A 13 -22.91 40.99 5.66
C LEU A 13 -23.83 39.76 5.53
N THR A 14 -24.40 39.57 4.34
CA THR A 14 -25.10 38.34 4.02
C THR A 14 -24.16 37.16 4.02
N SER A 15 -24.52 36.09 4.71
CA SER A 15 -23.73 34.86 4.70
C SER A 15 -23.75 34.20 3.32
N LYS A 16 -22.61 33.75 2.84
CA LYS A 16 -22.51 32.97 1.64
C LYS A 16 -22.41 31.50 2.05
N ALA A 17 -23.43 30.69 1.63
CA ALA A 17 -23.52 29.28 2.02
C ALA A 17 -22.39 28.40 1.46
N THR A 18 -21.90 28.71 0.25
CA THR A 18 -20.83 27.95 -0.40
C THR A 18 -19.76 28.91 -0.91
N PRO A 19 -18.52 28.84 -0.37
CA PRO A 19 -17.41 29.62 -0.88
C PRO A 19 -17.05 29.22 -2.31
N ALA A 20 -16.67 30.22 -3.13
CA ALA A 20 -16.11 30.01 -4.45
C ALA A 20 -14.60 30.26 -4.44
N GLU A 21 -13.84 29.66 -5.37
CA GLU A 21 -12.39 29.83 -5.46
C GLU A 21 -11.97 31.29 -5.65
N SER A 22 -12.81 32.10 -6.29
CA SER A 22 -12.62 33.54 -6.53
C SER A 22 -12.92 34.40 -5.31
N ASP A 23 -13.56 33.87 -4.28
CA ASP A 23 -13.85 34.62 -3.06
C ASP A 23 -12.57 35.08 -2.39
N THR A 24 -12.64 36.23 -1.76
CA THR A 24 -11.50 36.87 -1.11
C THR A 24 -11.70 37.05 0.37
N LEU A 25 -10.64 36.80 1.12
CA LEU A 25 -10.54 37.03 2.55
C LEU A 25 -9.59 38.19 2.80
N ILE A 26 -9.93 39.00 3.81
CA ILE A 26 -9.03 40.04 4.31
C ILE A 26 -8.28 39.46 5.51
N VAL A 27 -6.95 39.49 5.45
CA VAL A 27 -6.07 39.00 6.52
C VAL A 27 -5.20 40.15 6.99
N GLY A 28 -4.99 40.23 8.32
CA GLY A 28 -4.08 41.19 8.92
C GLY A 28 -2.67 40.62 8.98
N GLU A 29 -1.69 41.40 8.55
CA GLU A 29 -0.26 41.13 8.77
C GLU A 29 0.40 42.35 9.38
N GLY A 30 0.66 42.31 10.68
CA GLY A 30 1.08 43.49 11.44
C GLY A 30 -0.01 44.58 11.38
N ASN A 31 0.35 45.75 10.93
CA ASN A 31 -0.59 46.90 10.79
C ASN A 31 -1.16 47.04 9.36
N VAL A 32 -0.98 46.03 8.51
CA VAL A 32 -1.41 46.08 7.10
C VAL A 32 -2.48 45.04 6.85
N LEU A 33 -3.59 45.47 6.20
CA LEU A 33 -4.59 44.54 5.70
C LEU A 33 -4.20 44.04 4.32
N LYS A 34 -4.15 42.76 4.16
CA LYS A 34 -3.89 42.06 2.88
C LYS A 34 -5.12 41.27 2.43
N LYS A 35 -5.20 41.05 1.14
CA LYS A 35 -6.26 40.29 0.50
C LYS A 35 -5.66 38.96 0.03
N ILE A 36 -6.29 37.84 0.39
CA ILE A 36 -5.98 36.53 -0.17
C ILE A 36 -7.23 35.94 -0.84
N SER A 37 -7.05 35.20 -1.92
CA SER A 37 -8.16 34.43 -2.49
C SER A 37 -8.42 33.17 -1.66
N PHE A 38 -9.65 32.66 -1.75
CA PHE A 38 -9.99 31.38 -1.12
C PHE A 38 -9.12 30.24 -1.68
N SER A 39 -8.81 30.26 -2.98
CA SER A 39 -7.91 29.34 -3.63
C SER A 39 -6.47 29.34 -3.02
N GLN A 40 -5.92 30.54 -2.73
CA GLN A 40 -4.61 30.66 -2.07
C GLN A 40 -4.63 30.09 -0.64
N LEU A 41 -5.67 30.41 0.13
CA LEU A 41 -5.85 29.85 1.48
C LEU A 41 -5.96 28.32 1.42
N PHE A 42 -6.76 27.80 0.50
CA PHE A 42 -6.98 26.37 0.37
C PHE A 42 -5.69 25.62 -0.05
N THR A 43 -4.91 26.21 -0.96
CA THR A 43 -3.60 25.65 -1.34
C THR A 43 -2.66 25.60 -0.14
N TYR A 44 -2.57 26.69 0.61
CA TYR A 44 -1.74 26.75 1.82
C TYR A 44 -2.15 25.70 2.85
N LEU A 45 -3.45 25.56 3.12
CA LEU A 45 -3.98 24.57 4.06
C LEU A 45 -3.70 23.14 3.57
N LYS A 46 -3.89 22.86 2.29
CA LYS A 46 -3.55 21.56 1.69
C LYS A 46 -2.09 21.19 1.93
N ASP A 47 -1.19 22.11 1.67
CA ASP A 47 0.26 21.88 1.84
C ASP A 47 0.61 21.65 3.32
N LYS A 48 0.09 22.50 4.22
CA LYS A 48 0.34 22.38 5.66
C LYS A 48 -0.26 21.13 6.29
N LEU A 49 -1.41 20.68 5.82
CA LEU A 49 -2.09 19.47 6.30
C LEU A 49 -1.65 18.20 5.56
N GLY A 50 -0.78 18.31 4.55
CA GLY A 50 -0.36 17.16 3.73
C GLY A 50 -1.49 16.54 2.90
N ILE A 51 -2.61 17.24 2.69
CA ILE A 51 -3.81 16.70 2.03
C ILE A 51 -3.52 16.30 0.58
N ASN A 52 -2.59 16.99 -0.08
CA ASN A 52 -2.18 16.63 -1.44
C ASN A 52 -1.55 15.24 -1.52
N THR A 53 -0.81 14.86 -0.49
CA THR A 53 -0.20 13.52 -0.39
C THR A 53 -1.24 12.46 -0.05
N LEU A 54 -2.19 12.77 0.82
CA LEU A 54 -3.26 11.87 1.20
C LEU A 54 -4.20 11.54 0.04
N ASN A 55 -4.66 12.53 -0.72
CA ASN A 55 -5.64 12.32 -1.79
C ASN A 55 -5.10 11.58 -3.01
N THR A 56 -3.79 11.64 -3.29
CA THR A 56 -3.21 10.96 -4.45
C THR A 56 -2.88 9.50 -4.20
N ASN A 57 -2.75 9.09 -2.94
CA ASN A 57 -2.22 7.78 -2.59
C ASN A 57 -3.17 6.94 -1.73
N LEU A 58 -4.09 7.56 -0.98
CA LEU A 58 -5.00 6.84 -0.11
C LEU A 58 -5.93 5.91 -0.90
N GLY A 59 -6.04 4.66 -0.46
CA GLY A 59 -6.91 3.67 -1.08
C GLY A 59 -6.44 3.12 -2.43
N LYS A 60 -5.27 3.52 -2.93
CA LYS A 60 -4.70 2.88 -4.12
C LYS A 60 -4.35 1.43 -3.83
N THR A 61 -4.66 0.57 -4.78
CA THR A 61 -4.51 -0.87 -4.64
C THR A 61 -3.70 -1.46 -5.78
N ALA A 62 -3.01 -2.55 -5.48
CA ALA A 62 -2.39 -3.41 -6.48
C ALA A 62 -2.56 -4.87 -6.09
N ARG A 63 -2.74 -5.74 -7.08
CA ARG A 63 -2.73 -7.19 -6.92
C ARG A 63 -1.72 -7.80 -7.87
N PHE A 64 -0.83 -8.59 -7.31
CA PHE A 64 0.11 -9.44 -8.04
C PHE A 64 -0.18 -10.90 -7.77
N TYR A 65 0.04 -11.74 -8.77
CA TYR A 65 -0.21 -13.17 -8.70
C TYR A 65 0.87 -13.96 -9.44
N ALA A 66 0.88 -15.27 -9.29
CA ALA A 66 1.75 -16.15 -10.06
C ALA A 66 1.25 -16.25 -11.52
N GLY A 67 1.99 -15.69 -12.47
CA GLY A 67 1.65 -15.79 -13.90
C GLY A 67 1.76 -17.21 -14.43
N ASN A 68 2.67 -18.00 -13.86
CA ASN A 68 2.82 -19.43 -14.10
C ASN A 68 2.87 -20.15 -12.76
N LYS A 69 2.51 -21.42 -12.77
CA LYS A 69 2.79 -22.31 -11.65
C LYS A 69 4.29 -22.32 -11.38
N PHE A 70 4.67 -22.28 -10.12
CA PHE A 70 6.07 -22.40 -9.75
C PHE A 70 6.24 -23.33 -8.55
N TYR A 71 7.42 -23.91 -8.46
CA TYR A 71 7.78 -24.81 -7.37
C TYR A 71 8.58 -24.07 -6.31
N VAL A 72 8.23 -24.31 -5.06
CA VAL A 72 9.06 -23.99 -3.90
C VAL A 72 9.82 -25.26 -3.54
N PRO A 73 11.13 -25.31 -3.78
CA PRO A 73 11.94 -26.48 -3.42
C PRO A 73 11.95 -26.66 -1.90
N GLY A 74 11.97 -27.90 -1.47
CA GLY A 74 12.04 -28.23 -0.05
C GLY A 74 13.41 -27.84 0.57
N ASN A 75 13.37 -27.56 1.87
CA ASN A 75 14.55 -27.30 2.72
C ASN A 75 15.29 -26.00 2.44
N ASP A 76 14.69 -25.04 1.74
CA ASP A 76 15.27 -23.72 1.55
C ASP A 76 14.16 -22.63 1.52
N TYR A 77 14.55 -21.37 1.80
CA TYR A 77 13.69 -20.22 1.65
C TYR A 77 13.70 -19.72 0.20
N THR A 78 12.60 -19.93 -0.48
CA THR A 78 12.42 -19.56 -1.88
C THR A 78 11.56 -18.31 -2.00
N GLY A 79 12.01 -17.32 -2.76
CA GLY A 79 11.24 -16.12 -3.08
C GLY A 79 10.02 -16.44 -3.91
N LEU A 80 8.88 -15.85 -3.57
CA LEU A 80 7.63 -16.10 -4.26
C LEU A 80 7.58 -15.34 -5.59
N ALA A 81 7.40 -16.06 -6.70
CA ALA A 81 7.32 -15.51 -8.06
C ALA A 81 5.91 -14.97 -8.39
N LEU A 82 5.36 -14.09 -7.53
CA LEU A 82 4.07 -13.43 -7.74
C LEU A 82 4.29 -12.11 -8.51
N GLY A 83 4.68 -12.20 -9.78
CA GLY A 83 5.13 -11.04 -10.57
C GLY A 83 4.14 -10.52 -11.60
N SER A 84 3.10 -11.28 -11.94
CA SER A 84 2.05 -10.83 -12.86
C SER A 84 1.02 -9.97 -12.12
N SER A 85 0.59 -8.84 -12.71
CA SER A 85 -0.40 -7.97 -12.08
C SER A 85 -1.76 -8.05 -12.77
N VAL A 86 -2.83 -8.19 -11.98
CA VAL A 86 -4.22 -7.98 -12.46
C VAL A 86 -4.54 -6.50 -12.45
N LYS A 87 -4.11 -5.80 -11.40
CA LYS A 87 -4.35 -4.38 -11.20
C LYS A 87 -3.15 -3.78 -10.45
N ASN A 88 -2.64 -2.66 -10.92
CA ASN A 88 -1.64 -1.89 -10.21
C ASN A 88 -1.90 -0.39 -10.38
N ASN A 89 -2.57 0.22 -9.39
CA ASN A 89 -2.85 1.64 -9.33
C ASN A 89 -1.87 2.40 -8.43
N ILE A 90 -0.88 1.71 -7.84
CA ILE A 90 0.16 2.31 -7.00
C ILE A 90 1.33 2.65 -7.91
N ASN A 91 1.46 3.94 -8.25
CA ASN A 91 2.57 4.39 -9.07
C ASN A 91 3.92 4.10 -8.40
N GLY A 92 4.85 3.51 -9.13
CA GLY A 92 6.17 3.11 -8.62
C GLY A 92 6.22 1.74 -7.92
N LEU A 93 5.10 1.07 -7.69
CA LEU A 93 5.10 -0.31 -7.20
C LEU A 93 5.47 -1.26 -8.35
N LYS A 94 6.52 -2.04 -8.15
CA LYS A 94 7.04 -2.98 -9.14
C LYS A 94 7.45 -4.29 -8.47
N PHE A 95 7.21 -5.38 -9.16
CA PHE A 95 7.86 -6.67 -8.88
C PHE A 95 9.22 -6.70 -9.56
N VAL A 96 10.23 -7.09 -8.81
CA VAL A 96 11.60 -7.27 -9.32
C VAL A 96 11.93 -8.76 -9.29
N SER A 97 12.08 -9.32 -10.48
CA SER A 97 12.56 -10.70 -10.63
C SER A 97 14.09 -10.69 -10.53
N ALA A 98 14.62 -11.46 -9.60
CA ALA A 98 16.04 -11.64 -9.44
C ALA A 98 16.42 -13.13 -9.58
N SER A 99 17.67 -13.42 -9.89
CA SER A 99 18.21 -14.77 -9.92
C SER A 99 18.09 -15.45 -8.55
N ASP A 100 18.19 -16.76 -8.52
CA ASP A 100 18.22 -17.58 -7.31
C ASP A 100 17.01 -17.39 -6.40
N TYR A 101 15.81 -17.18 -7.00
CA TYR A 101 14.56 -17.00 -6.26
C TYR A 101 14.60 -15.85 -5.24
N LYS A 102 15.36 -14.78 -5.52
CA LYS A 102 15.47 -13.59 -4.65
C LYS A 102 14.52 -12.48 -5.09
N HIS A 103 13.30 -12.82 -5.45
CA HIS A 103 12.28 -11.87 -5.89
C HIS A 103 11.86 -10.92 -4.77
N TYR A 104 11.53 -9.69 -5.12
CA TYR A 104 11.03 -8.68 -4.18
C TYR A 104 10.16 -7.63 -4.88
N TYR A 105 9.45 -6.83 -4.08
CA TYR A 105 8.71 -5.67 -4.56
C TYR A 105 9.42 -4.39 -4.12
N THR A 106 9.43 -3.39 -5.00
CA THR A 106 9.79 -2.01 -4.65
C THR A 106 8.57 -1.11 -4.81
N PHE A 107 8.39 -0.16 -3.92
CA PHE A 107 7.25 0.75 -3.91
C PHE A 107 7.65 2.08 -3.26
N PRO A 108 6.90 3.19 -3.52
CA PRO A 108 7.14 4.45 -2.84
C PRO A 108 7.09 4.28 -1.34
N GLU A 109 7.98 4.97 -0.62
CA GLU A 109 7.96 4.99 0.85
C GLU A 109 6.55 5.31 1.35
N GLY A 110 6.09 4.57 2.34
CA GLY A 110 4.74 4.73 2.87
C GLY A 110 4.27 3.56 3.71
N THR A 111 3.02 3.63 4.14
CA THR A 111 2.36 2.58 4.92
C THR A 111 1.35 1.84 4.05
N TYR A 112 1.42 0.53 4.08
CA TYR A 112 0.61 -0.36 3.27
C TYR A 112 -0.02 -1.47 4.10
N LEU A 113 -1.28 -1.78 3.84
CA LEU A 113 -1.84 -3.08 4.21
C LEU A 113 -1.47 -4.07 3.10
N ILE A 114 -0.81 -5.14 3.45
CA ILE A 114 -0.54 -6.27 2.57
C ILE A 114 -1.43 -7.45 2.95
N ASN A 115 -1.89 -8.18 1.94
CA ASN A 115 -2.59 -9.45 2.12
C ASN A 115 -1.99 -10.47 1.16
N ILE A 116 -1.40 -11.53 1.70
CA ILE A 116 -0.78 -12.62 0.96
C ILE A 116 -1.69 -13.82 1.09
N ASN A 117 -2.12 -14.39 -0.03
CA ASN A 117 -2.80 -15.66 -0.08
C ASN A 117 -2.06 -16.58 -1.06
N LEU A 118 -1.75 -17.78 -0.62
CA LEU A 118 -1.05 -18.78 -1.42
C LEU A 118 -1.85 -20.06 -1.37
N PHE A 119 -2.14 -20.63 -2.53
CA PHE A 119 -2.70 -21.94 -2.66
C PHE A 119 -1.62 -22.90 -3.16
N ALA A 120 -1.25 -23.83 -2.32
CA ALA A 120 -0.21 -24.81 -2.58
C ALA A 120 -0.78 -26.21 -2.77
N THR A 121 -0.15 -26.94 -3.67
CA THR A 121 -0.38 -28.39 -3.85
C THR A 121 0.91 -29.13 -3.58
N PHE A 122 0.81 -30.31 -2.96
CA PHE A 122 1.95 -31.20 -2.71
C PHE A 122 1.51 -32.66 -2.80
N GLU A 123 2.45 -33.54 -3.07
CA GLU A 123 2.18 -34.97 -3.05
C GLU A 123 1.94 -35.42 -1.60
N ALA A 124 0.72 -35.84 -1.33
CA ALA A 124 0.36 -36.40 -0.03
C ALA A 124 1.07 -37.76 0.15
N SER A 125 2.01 -37.83 1.05
CA SER A 125 2.43 -39.12 1.59
C SER A 125 1.74 -39.32 2.93
N ALA A 126 1.10 -40.45 3.09
CA ALA A 126 0.12 -40.79 4.13
C ALA A 126 0.56 -40.65 5.60
N SER A 127 1.75 -40.19 5.91
CA SER A 127 2.27 -40.21 7.27
C SER A 127 2.93 -38.93 7.77
N ASN A 128 3.05 -37.86 6.98
CA ASN A 128 3.83 -36.72 7.40
C ASN A 128 3.09 -35.39 7.27
N VAL A 129 2.81 -34.79 8.41
CA VAL A 129 2.48 -33.39 8.53
C VAL A 129 3.70 -32.58 8.11
N LEU A 130 3.55 -31.78 7.04
CA LEU A 130 4.61 -30.91 6.58
C LEU A 130 4.53 -29.56 7.28
N GLY A 131 5.68 -29.01 7.63
CA GLY A 131 5.81 -27.63 8.06
C GLY A 131 6.11 -26.72 6.86
N ALA A 132 5.48 -25.57 6.81
CA ALA A 132 5.83 -24.47 5.93
C ALA A 132 5.98 -23.20 6.73
N ALA A 133 6.90 -22.32 6.35
CA ALA A 133 7.06 -21.01 6.95
C ALA A 133 7.01 -19.94 5.87
N LEU A 134 6.29 -18.87 6.14
CA LEU A 134 6.24 -17.69 5.29
C LEU A 134 7.09 -16.58 5.94
N LYS A 135 8.23 -16.26 5.39
CA LYS A 135 9.07 -15.18 5.89
C LYS A 135 8.77 -13.89 5.13
N VAL A 136 8.50 -12.83 5.88
CA VAL A 136 8.18 -11.50 5.36
C VAL A 136 9.25 -10.52 5.82
N ASP A 137 10.01 -9.97 4.89
CA ASP A 137 11.05 -8.99 5.13
C ASP A 137 10.63 -7.63 4.54
N VAL A 138 10.70 -6.57 5.35
CA VAL A 138 10.50 -5.18 4.90
C VAL A 138 11.82 -4.43 5.06
N ASN A 139 12.29 -3.79 3.99
CA ASN A 139 13.59 -3.12 3.94
C ASN A 139 14.74 -4.03 4.46
N ASP A 140 14.69 -5.31 4.04
CA ASP A 140 15.62 -6.38 4.42
C ASP A 140 15.60 -6.78 5.93
N VAL A 141 14.62 -6.31 6.69
CA VAL A 141 14.38 -6.70 8.08
C VAL A 141 13.20 -7.66 8.16
N THR A 142 13.38 -8.81 8.79
CA THR A 142 12.29 -9.78 9.00
C THR A 142 11.28 -9.22 10.00
N ILE A 143 10.06 -9.02 9.56
CA ILE A 143 8.95 -8.56 10.40
C ILE A 143 8.04 -9.70 10.86
N ALA A 144 8.01 -10.81 10.10
CA ALA A 144 7.21 -11.98 10.42
C ALA A 144 7.81 -13.25 9.83
N ASN A 145 7.59 -14.37 10.52
CA ASN A 145 7.93 -15.70 10.05
C ASN A 145 6.93 -16.74 10.58
N PRO A 146 5.63 -16.63 10.22
CA PRO A 146 4.62 -17.57 10.68
C PRO A 146 4.85 -18.97 10.13
N TRP A 147 4.64 -19.98 10.98
CA TRP A 147 4.66 -21.39 10.62
C TRP A 147 3.25 -21.91 10.37
N PHE A 148 3.11 -22.69 9.33
CA PHE A 148 1.87 -23.35 8.95
C PHE A 148 2.07 -24.88 8.98
N ARG A 149 1.04 -25.56 9.41
CA ARG A 149 0.97 -27.02 9.35
C ARG A 149 0.24 -27.41 8.07
N MET A 150 0.88 -28.17 7.21
CA MET A 150 0.27 -28.73 6.00
C MET A 150 -0.25 -30.11 6.28
N ILE A 151 -1.55 -30.31 6.15
CA ILE A 151 -2.24 -31.57 6.45
C ILE A 151 -2.83 -32.19 5.19
N ASP A 152 -3.39 -31.35 4.32
CA ASP A 152 -4.02 -31.75 3.07
C ASP A 152 -3.10 -31.50 1.86
N PRO A 153 -3.23 -32.30 0.79
CA PRO A 153 -2.50 -32.07 -0.46
C PRO A 153 -2.84 -30.75 -1.14
N TYR A 154 -3.93 -30.08 -0.71
CA TYR A 154 -4.37 -28.77 -1.16
C TYR A 154 -4.55 -27.85 0.03
N GLN A 155 -3.74 -26.81 0.12
CA GLN A 155 -3.81 -25.91 1.28
C GLN A 155 -3.61 -24.45 0.90
N SER A 156 -4.40 -23.58 1.55
CA SER A 156 -4.21 -22.12 1.48
C SER A 156 -3.44 -21.62 2.69
N PHE A 157 -2.52 -20.68 2.44
CA PHE A 157 -1.78 -19.92 3.44
C PHE A 157 -2.16 -18.47 3.30
N THR A 158 -2.63 -17.87 4.37
CA THR A 158 -3.00 -16.45 4.37
C THR A 158 -2.21 -15.71 5.45
N TYR A 159 -1.67 -14.57 5.07
CA TYR A 159 -0.99 -13.66 5.98
C TYR A 159 -1.34 -12.22 5.63
N SER A 160 -1.69 -11.42 6.63
CA SER A 160 -1.99 -10.00 6.47
C SER A 160 -1.23 -9.18 7.48
N ALA A 161 -0.70 -8.04 7.07
CA ALA A 161 0.03 -7.11 7.94
C ALA A 161 -0.05 -5.67 7.43
N VAL A 162 0.10 -4.73 8.34
CA VAL A 162 0.44 -3.35 8.01
C VAL A 162 1.96 -3.22 8.02
N ILE A 163 2.52 -2.72 6.94
CA ILE A 163 3.96 -2.52 6.76
C ILE A 163 4.26 -1.06 6.46
N THR A 164 5.41 -0.58 6.90
CA THR A 164 5.93 0.75 6.53
C THR A 164 7.31 0.59 5.92
N GLY A 165 7.51 1.10 4.71
CA GLY A 165 8.77 0.99 3.99
C GLY A 165 8.63 1.18 2.49
N SER A 166 9.64 0.73 1.76
CA SER A 166 9.74 0.86 0.29
C SER A 166 10.16 -0.44 -0.43
N LYS A 167 10.43 -1.50 0.32
CA LYS A 167 10.83 -2.81 -0.22
C LYS A 167 10.18 -3.94 0.57
N LEU A 168 9.59 -4.89 -0.12
CA LEU A 168 9.00 -6.10 0.47
C LEU A 168 9.58 -7.34 -0.21
N LYS A 169 10.07 -8.27 0.58
CA LYS A 169 10.46 -9.60 0.13
C LYS A 169 9.63 -10.63 0.87
N VAL A 170 9.05 -11.55 0.12
CA VAL A 170 8.29 -12.67 0.67
C VAL A 170 8.93 -13.95 0.20
N THR A 171 9.33 -14.78 1.15
CA THR A 171 9.93 -16.09 0.89
C THR A 171 9.16 -17.18 1.61
N MET A 172 9.16 -18.36 1.07
CA MET A 172 8.52 -19.51 1.67
C MET A 172 9.54 -20.63 1.87
N TYR A 173 9.52 -21.22 3.06
CA TYR A 173 10.24 -22.45 3.39
C TYR A 173 9.25 -23.60 3.47
N THR A 174 9.63 -24.73 2.95
CA THR A 174 8.87 -25.98 3.10
C THR A 174 9.79 -27.14 3.31
N ALA A 175 9.36 -28.15 4.04
CA ALA A 175 10.16 -29.38 4.24
C ALA A 175 10.20 -30.28 2.99
N ARG A 176 9.36 -30.00 1.97
CA ARG A 176 9.29 -30.74 0.70
C ARG A 176 8.95 -29.79 -0.45
N ASN A 177 9.13 -30.26 -1.68
CA ASN A 177 8.71 -29.52 -2.86
C ASN A 177 7.19 -29.33 -2.86
N ILE A 178 6.74 -28.10 -3.08
CA ILE A 178 5.33 -27.75 -3.25
C ILE A 178 5.17 -26.97 -4.56
N GLU A 179 4.01 -27.08 -5.16
CA GLU A 179 3.61 -26.28 -6.32
C GLU A 179 2.66 -25.17 -5.87
N ILE A 180 2.96 -23.93 -6.23
CA ILE A 180 2.07 -22.78 -6.01
C ILE A 180 1.21 -22.56 -7.26
N SER A 181 -0.09 -22.46 -7.06
CA SER A 181 -1.07 -22.24 -8.11
C SER A 181 -0.85 -20.89 -8.81
N ASN A 182 -1.04 -20.88 -10.13
CA ASN A 182 -1.04 -19.65 -10.95
C ASN A 182 -2.41 -18.99 -11.09
N ASN A 183 -3.41 -19.44 -10.34
CA ASN A 183 -4.73 -18.80 -10.34
C ASN A 183 -4.68 -17.51 -9.53
N SER A 184 -4.98 -16.37 -10.17
CA SER A 184 -4.94 -15.02 -9.56
C SER A 184 -5.95 -14.82 -8.42
N GLY A 185 -6.95 -15.69 -8.30
CA GLY A 185 -7.89 -15.73 -7.18
C GLY A 185 -7.43 -16.58 -6.00
N LEU A 186 -6.40 -17.42 -6.20
CA LEU A 186 -5.91 -18.37 -5.20
C LEU A 186 -4.52 -18.04 -4.68
N SER A 187 -3.60 -17.58 -5.55
CA SER A 187 -2.23 -17.23 -5.14
C SER A 187 -1.91 -15.82 -5.56
N PHE A 188 -1.93 -14.90 -4.60
CA PHE A 188 -1.74 -13.48 -4.84
C PHE A 188 -1.13 -12.75 -3.65
N ILE A 189 -0.64 -11.56 -3.90
CA ILE A 189 -0.35 -10.54 -2.90
C ILE A 189 -1.08 -9.25 -3.28
N ASP A 190 -1.83 -8.73 -2.32
CA ASP A 190 -2.50 -7.43 -2.43
C ASP A 190 -1.72 -6.37 -1.65
N PHE A 191 -1.70 -5.17 -2.21
CA PHE A 191 -1.24 -3.96 -1.56
C PHE A 191 -2.37 -2.95 -1.53
N VAL A 192 -2.62 -2.36 -0.38
CA VAL A 192 -3.50 -1.20 -0.20
C VAL A 192 -2.68 -0.10 0.45
N ARG A 193 -2.46 1.00 -0.24
CA ARG A 193 -1.73 2.13 0.34
C ARG A 193 -2.61 2.86 1.34
N ILE A 194 -2.11 3.03 2.56
CA ILE A 194 -2.81 3.69 3.67
C ILE A 194 -2.33 5.14 3.80
N VAL A 195 -1.03 5.37 3.71
CA VAL A 195 -0.40 6.71 3.82
C VAL A 195 0.76 6.84 2.85
#